data_e2eea9099b283586c588db6d724a0c41
#
_entry.id   e2eea9099b283586c588db6d724a0c41
#
_cell.length_a   1.000
_cell.length_b   1.000
_cell.length_c   1.000
_cell.angle_alpha   90.00
_cell.angle_beta   90.00
_cell.angle_gamma   90.00
#
_symmetry.space_group_name_H-M   'P 1'
#
loop_
_entity.id
_entity.type
_entity.pdbx_description
1 polymer ?
#
loop_
_entity_poly.entity_id
_entity_poly.type
_entity_poly.pdbx_seq_one_letter_code
_entity_poly.pdbx_strand_id
1 'polypeptide(L)'
;IMGHDYYTDDKGTLVLMALLKEYGIKKVVASPGTGNMALVVSMQHDPYFEMYSCVDERSAAYMACGIAAESGEPIVVTCTEATASRNYLPGLTEAFYRKLPILAIMTGRGENRTGSYEPQSIDNAVLPNDVAKYRVNIPVCRNHKDERIVTTKLNEAINNLYTGGGGPVCVVMESYDSLGFLVKELPKVRVIKTYKKKEELPPLPQGNIAILVGAHQKWNAKAVKAVELFCEKNNAVVLCDLTSNYTGKYRVNYSIVATQEGCSKLLPDIALLIYIGTVCGDYYTSEAMCCAKEWWMVNEDGIYHDRFYKLTAMISMEEVDFFENYSIGEYKETSLYEELKKQCSTMIDAIPDLPFSNLWIAQTSYKHIPENSVIHAAINNSFRSWNYFPLPSSVTGSCNVGGFGIDGGLSTLVGASLVHSDRLYFGIIGDLAFFYDMNALGNRHIRNNLRLLLVNNGKGQEFRNYQHPASLLDDDCDKYVAAGGHYGKQSPTLVKYYAESMGFRYLTASSKKEFLKLYKDFFNAVSYTHLR
;
A
#
# COMPACT_ATOMS: atom_id res chain seq x y z
N ILE A 1 -27.34 -17.33 -37.60
CA ILE A 1 -26.09 -18.11 -37.60
C ILE A 1 -25.07 -17.21 -36.92
N MET A 2 -24.82 -17.43 -35.62
CA MET A 2 -23.76 -16.71 -34.91
C MET A 2 -22.43 -17.19 -35.51
N GLY A 3 -21.62 -16.25 -36.00
CA GLY A 3 -20.28 -16.55 -36.46
C GLY A 3 -19.42 -17.05 -35.29
N HIS A 4 -18.60 -18.05 -35.52
CA HIS A 4 -17.79 -18.73 -34.52
C HIS A 4 -16.49 -17.99 -34.15
N ASP A 5 -16.36 -16.69 -34.49
CA ASP A 5 -15.12 -15.91 -34.37
C ASP A 5 -15.14 -14.86 -33.24
N TYR A 6 -15.93 -15.10 -32.21
CA TYR A 6 -16.10 -14.11 -31.13
C TYR A 6 -15.77 -14.67 -29.75
N TYR A 7 -15.23 -13.80 -28.92
CA TYR A 7 -15.00 -14.07 -27.50
C TYR A 7 -16.27 -13.81 -26.69
N THR A 8 -16.30 -14.39 -25.50
CA THR A 8 -17.31 -14.11 -24.46
C THR A 8 -17.43 -12.62 -24.15
N ASP A 9 -18.57 -12.19 -23.62
CA ASP A 9 -18.78 -10.87 -23.03
C ASP A 9 -18.33 -10.78 -21.56
N ASP A 10 -17.87 -11.90 -20.95
CA ASP A 10 -17.31 -11.90 -19.60
C ASP A 10 -15.94 -11.22 -19.57
N LYS A 11 -15.90 -10.02 -18.97
CA LYS A 11 -14.69 -9.19 -18.94
C LYS A 11 -13.53 -9.82 -18.16
N GLY A 12 -13.81 -10.58 -17.11
CA GLY A 12 -12.78 -11.28 -16.34
C GLY A 12 -12.04 -12.31 -17.18
N THR A 13 -12.80 -13.08 -17.96
CA THR A 13 -12.27 -14.04 -18.93
C THR A 13 -11.46 -13.35 -20.04
N LEU A 14 -11.94 -12.22 -20.57
CA LEU A 14 -11.20 -11.47 -21.58
C LEU A 14 -9.85 -10.96 -21.08
N VAL A 15 -9.81 -10.43 -19.86
CA VAL A 15 -8.56 -9.99 -19.22
C VAL A 15 -7.60 -11.15 -19.02
N LEU A 16 -8.09 -12.30 -18.53
CA LEU A 16 -7.29 -13.50 -18.36
C LEU A 16 -6.67 -13.95 -19.68
N MET A 17 -7.48 -14.08 -20.73
CA MET A 17 -7.00 -14.52 -22.04
C MET A 17 -5.96 -13.57 -22.63
N ALA A 18 -6.18 -12.26 -22.50
CA ALA A 18 -5.22 -11.26 -22.95
C ALA A 18 -3.89 -11.39 -22.19
N LEU A 19 -3.91 -11.55 -20.86
CA LEU A 19 -2.70 -11.77 -20.07
C LEU A 19 -1.99 -13.08 -20.42
N LEU A 20 -2.72 -14.18 -20.61
CA LEU A 20 -2.10 -15.44 -21.04
C LEU A 20 -1.33 -15.28 -22.36
N LYS A 21 -1.87 -14.51 -23.31
CA LYS A 21 -1.16 -14.20 -24.58
C LYS A 21 0.09 -13.35 -24.34
N GLU A 22 0.01 -12.33 -23.51
CA GLU A 22 1.16 -11.47 -23.18
C GLU A 22 2.28 -12.23 -22.46
N TYR A 23 1.94 -13.24 -21.64
CA TYR A 23 2.90 -14.10 -20.96
C TYR A 23 3.35 -15.32 -21.77
N GLY A 24 2.85 -15.49 -22.98
CA GLY A 24 3.23 -16.60 -23.86
C GLY A 24 2.64 -17.95 -23.45
N ILE A 25 1.60 -17.99 -22.63
CA ILE A 25 0.95 -19.23 -22.16
C ILE A 25 -0.14 -19.63 -23.14
N LYS A 26 0.03 -20.78 -23.80
CA LYS A 26 -0.85 -21.20 -24.90
C LYS A 26 -1.47 -22.59 -24.76
N LYS A 27 -0.85 -23.50 -24.00
CA LYS A 27 -1.33 -24.87 -23.85
C LYS A 27 -2.39 -24.98 -22.76
N VAL A 28 -3.53 -25.57 -23.09
CA VAL A 28 -4.71 -25.64 -22.21
C VAL A 28 -5.29 -27.05 -22.22
N VAL A 29 -5.42 -27.65 -21.05
CA VAL A 29 -6.20 -28.89 -20.85
C VAL A 29 -7.56 -28.50 -20.26
N ALA A 30 -8.63 -28.73 -21.00
CA ALA A 30 -9.98 -28.35 -20.63
C ALA A 30 -10.85 -29.55 -20.27
N SER A 31 -11.45 -29.50 -19.07
CA SER A 31 -12.51 -30.42 -18.66
C SER A 31 -13.88 -29.76 -18.90
N PRO A 32 -14.91 -30.50 -19.32
CA PRO A 32 -16.19 -29.93 -19.71
C PRO A 32 -16.99 -29.45 -18.50
N GLY A 33 -17.64 -28.29 -18.60
CA GLY A 33 -18.51 -27.76 -17.56
C GLY A 33 -19.18 -26.45 -17.96
N THR A 34 -20.35 -26.19 -17.43
CA THR A 34 -21.06 -24.92 -17.69
C THR A 34 -20.30 -23.73 -17.10
N GLY A 35 -19.69 -23.89 -15.93
CA GLY A 35 -18.99 -22.80 -15.25
C GLY A 35 -17.80 -22.25 -16.03
N ASN A 36 -17.06 -23.09 -16.78
CA ASN A 36 -15.91 -22.66 -17.57
C ASN A 36 -16.24 -22.47 -19.08
N MET A 37 -17.51 -22.51 -19.45
CA MET A 37 -17.96 -22.40 -20.84
C MET A 37 -17.45 -21.10 -21.52
N ALA A 38 -17.57 -19.97 -20.83
CA ALA A 38 -17.13 -18.67 -21.35
C ALA A 38 -15.64 -18.70 -21.75
N LEU A 39 -14.79 -19.27 -20.88
CA LEU A 39 -13.35 -19.39 -21.11
C LEU A 39 -13.05 -20.41 -22.23
N VAL A 40 -13.57 -21.62 -22.12
CA VAL A 40 -13.24 -22.72 -23.03
C VAL A 40 -13.72 -22.43 -24.47
N VAL A 41 -14.95 -21.92 -24.63
CA VAL A 41 -15.47 -21.55 -25.94
C VAL A 41 -14.67 -20.42 -26.59
N SER A 42 -14.30 -19.40 -25.82
CA SER A 42 -13.46 -18.31 -26.32
C SER A 42 -12.07 -18.80 -26.73
N MET A 43 -11.44 -19.66 -25.93
CA MET A 43 -10.10 -20.19 -26.23
C MET A 43 -10.09 -21.12 -27.46
N GLN A 44 -11.11 -21.97 -27.62
CA GLN A 44 -11.15 -22.90 -28.76
C GLN A 44 -11.30 -22.18 -30.11
N HIS A 45 -11.82 -20.97 -30.12
CA HIS A 45 -11.95 -20.14 -31.33
C HIS A 45 -10.72 -19.26 -31.60
N ASP A 46 -9.82 -19.13 -30.65
CA ASP A 46 -8.58 -18.38 -30.84
C ASP A 46 -7.42 -19.34 -31.20
N PRO A 47 -6.89 -19.25 -32.43
CA PRO A 47 -5.83 -20.15 -32.89
C PRO A 47 -4.51 -20.04 -32.13
N TYR A 48 -4.38 -19.06 -31.23
CA TYR A 48 -3.25 -18.93 -30.34
C TYR A 48 -3.20 -20.08 -29.32
N PHE A 49 -4.36 -20.56 -28.85
CA PHE A 49 -4.44 -21.58 -27.81
C PHE A 49 -4.40 -23.00 -28.39
N GLU A 50 -3.53 -23.82 -27.83
CA GLU A 50 -3.43 -25.24 -28.10
C GLU A 50 -4.32 -26.01 -27.12
N MET A 51 -5.52 -26.39 -27.54
CA MET A 51 -6.54 -26.98 -26.68
C MET A 51 -6.50 -28.49 -26.66
N TYR A 52 -6.48 -29.07 -25.47
CA TYR A 52 -6.59 -30.51 -25.24
C TYR A 52 -7.82 -30.79 -24.37
N SER A 53 -8.69 -31.70 -24.79
CA SER A 53 -9.88 -32.10 -24.06
C SER A 53 -9.57 -33.29 -23.13
N CYS A 54 -9.98 -33.21 -21.86
CA CYS A 54 -9.92 -34.34 -20.94
C CYS A 54 -11.13 -34.30 -19.99
N VAL A 55 -12.00 -35.30 -20.09
CA VAL A 55 -13.31 -35.33 -19.41
C VAL A 55 -13.15 -35.48 -17.90
N ASP A 56 -12.24 -36.35 -17.44
CA ASP A 56 -11.95 -36.56 -16.02
C ASP A 56 -10.95 -35.48 -15.54
N GLU A 57 -11.35 -34.64 -14.61
CA GLU A 57 -10.53 -33.53 -14.10
C GLU A 57 -9.24 -34.03 -13.42
N ARG A 58 -9.27 -35.15 -12.70
CA ARG A 58 -8.08 -35.76 -12.11
C ARG A 58 -7.08 -36.14 -13.21
N SER A 59 -7.54 -36.81 -14.25
CA SER A 59 -6.71 -37.15 -15.40
C SER A 59 -6.19 -35.92 -16.14
N ALA A 60 -7.01 -34.85 -16.24
CA ALA A 60 -6.61 -33.57 -16.84
C ALA A 60 -5.43 -32.93 -16.08
N ALA A 61 -5.46 -32.91 -14.74
CA ALA A 61 -4.38 -32.38 -13.94
C ALA A 61 -3.08 -33.18 -14.12
N TYR A 62 -3.15 -34.52 -14.15
CA TYR A 62 -1.97 -35.36 -14.43
C TYR A 62 -1.47 -35.24 -15.87
N MET A 63 -2.38 -35.08 -16.84
CA MET A 63 -2.02 -34.80 -18.22
C MET A 63 -1.26 -33.50 -18.35
N ALA A 64 -1.70 -32.45 -17.65
CA ALA A 64 -0.99 -31.17 -17.57
C ALA A 64 0.40 -31.33 -16.94
N CYS A 65 0.55 -32.14 -15.88
CA CYS A 65 1.86 -32.46 -15.31
C CYS A 65 2.81 -33.07 -16.36
N GLY A 66 2.29 -34.01 -17.15
CA GLY A 66 3.08 -34.64 -18.23
C GLY A 66 3.52 -33.64 -19.29
N ILE A 67 2.58 -32.80 -19.76
CA ILE A 67 2.89 -31.76 -20.76
C ILE A 67 3.89 -30.75 -20.22
N ALA A 68 3.69 -30.27 -18.98
CA ALA A 68 4.60 -29.30 -18.36
C ALA A 68 6.03 -29.86 -18.16
N ALA A 69 6.11 -31.12 -17.73
CA ALA A 69 7.39 -31.78 -17.54
C ALA A 69 8.18 -32.00 -18.84
N GLU A 70 7.49 -32.32 -19.92
CA GLU A 70 8.11 -32.58 -21.22
C GLU A 70 8.47 -31.28 -21.96
N SER A 71 7.56 -30.29 -21.94
CA SER A 71 7.76 -29.04 -22.66
C SER A 71 8.57 -27.99 -21.89
N GLY A 72 8.62 -28.05 -20.56
CA GLY A 72 9.15 -27.00 -19.71
C GLY A 72 8.30 -25.71 -19.70
N GLU A 73 7.12 -25.73 -20.32
CA GLU A 73 6.24 -24.58 -20.45
C GLU A 73 5.12 -24.60 -19.40
N PRO A 74 4.55 -23.44 -19.03
CA PRO A 74 3.36 -23.39 -18.18
C PRO A 74 2.13 -23.92 -18.92
N ILE A 75 1.29 -24.66 -18.19
CA ILE A 75 0.07 -25.27 -18.70
C ILE A 75 -1.13 -24.75 -17.94
N VAL A 76 -2.17 -24.35 -18.67
CA VAL A 76 -3.48 -24.07 -18.08
C VAL A 76 -4.28 -25.37 -17.94
N VAL A 77 -4.88 -25.60 -16.79
CA VAL A 77 -5.98 -26.57 -16.63
C VAL A 77 -7.23 -25.81 -16.23
N THR A 78 -8.39 -26.15 -16.80
CA THR A 78 -9.64 -25.46 -16.45
C THR A 78 -10.80 -26.44 -16.27
N CYS A 79 -11.57 -26.23 -15.22
CA CYS A 79 -12.81 -26.94 -14.92
C CYS A 79 -13.80 -25.99 -14.23
N THR A 80 -15.03 -26.47 -14.05
CA THR A 80 -16.00 -25.79 -13.18
C THR A 80 -15.66 -26.05 -11.71
N GLU A 81 -16.21 -25.23 -10.81
CA GLU A 81 -16.12 -25.44 -9.36
C GLU A 81 -16.76 -26.76 -8.87
N ALA A 82 -16.93 -26.89 -7.59
CA ALA A 82 -17.48 -28.03 -6.89
C ALA A 82 -16.59 -29.29 -6.95
N THR A 83 -17.14 -30.44 -7.23
CA THR A 83 -16.38 -31.70 -7.25
C THR A 83 -15.31 -31.74 -8.31
N ALA A 84 -15.52 -31.07 -9.45
CA ALA A 84 -14.54 -30.96 -10.52
C ALA A 84 -13.22 -30.35 -10.03
N SER A 85 -13.29 -29.22 -9.34
CA SER A 85 -12.09 -28.56 -8.77
C SER A 85 -11.38 -29.44 -7.72
N ARG A 86 -12.13 -30.24 -6.96
CA ARG A 86 -11.56 -31.17 -5.97
C ARG A 86 -10.80 -32.33 -6.64
N ASN A 87 -11.22 -32.75 -7.82
CA ASN A 87 -10.52 -33.77 -8.57
C ASN A 87 -9.15 -33.33 -9.09
N TYR A 88 -8.84 -32.01 -9.12
CA TYR A 88 -7.50 -31.54 -9.45
C TYR A 88 -6.46 -31.80 -8.36
N LEU A 89 -6.86 -31.98 -7.09
CA LEU A 89 -5.93 -32.00 -5.96
C LEU A 89 -4.81 -33.03 -6.11
N PRO A 90 -5.05 -34.31 -6.53
CA PRO A 90 -3.96 -35.28 -6.68
C PRO A 90 -2.91 -34.83 -7.71
N GLY A 91 -3.33 -34.35 -8.87
CA GLY A 91 -2.42 -33.89 -9.91
C GLY A 91 -1.70 -32.59 -9.53
N LEU A 92 -2.36 -31.67 -8.82
CA LEU A 92 -1.74 -30.46 -8.32
C LEU A 92 -0.73 -30.74 -7.20
N THR A 93 -0.98 -31.75 -6.34
CA THR A 93 0.00 -32.22 -5.35
C THR A 93 1.27 -32.73 -6.04
N GLU A 94 1.12 -33.54 -7.11
CA GLU A 94 2.25 -33.97 -7.93
C GLU A 94 3.00 -32.77 -8.52
N ALA A 95 2.27 -31.79 -9.10
CA ALA A 95 2.85 -30.58 -9.65
C ALA A 95 3.60 -29.75 -8.59
N PHE A 96 3.09 -29.69 -7.37
CA PHE A 96 3.70 -28.95 -6.27
C PHE A 96 5.09 -29.50 -5.90
N TYR A 97 5.18 -30.79 -5.66
CA TYR A 97 6.45 -31.43 -5.29
C TYR A 97 7.46 -31.47 -6.44
N ARG A 98 6.99 -31.55 -7.68
CA ARG A 98 7.85 -31.48 -8.87
C ARG A 98 8.09 -30.06 -9.39
N LYS A 99 7.50 -29.03 -8.77
CA LYS A 99 7.61 -27.64 -9.17
C LYS A 99 7.18 -27.36 -10.60
N LEU A 100 6.14 -28.06 -11.07
CA LEU A 100 5.62 -27.89 -12.42
C LEU A 100 4.71 -26.67 -12.50
N PRO A 101 4.90 -25.76 -13.48
CA PRO A 101 4.13 -24.52 -13.60
C PRO A 101 2.74 -24.79 -14.18
N ILE A 102 1.79 -25.17 -13.34
CA ILE A 102 0.40 -25.42 -13.72
C ILE A 102 -0.49 -24.31 -13.22
N LEU A 103 -1.20 -23.64 -14.10
CA LEU A 103 -2.23 -22.65 -13.78
C LEU A 103 -3.60 -23.32 -13.78
N ALA A 104 -4.10 -23.66 -12.60
CA ALA A 104 -5.41 -24.26 -12.43
C ALA A 104 -6.49 -23.17 -12.31
N ILE A 105 -7.34 -23.06 -13.33
CA ILE A 105 -8.43 -22.09 -13.41
C ILE A 105 -9.74 -22.81 -13.14
N MET A 106 -10.35 -22.51 -12.00
CA MET A 106 -11.62 -23.05 -11.56
C MET A 106 -12.67 -21.93 -11.61
N THR A 107 -13.73 -22.15 -12.37
CA THR A 107 -14.74 -21.13 -12.61
C THR A 107 -16.05 -21.49 -11.93
N GLY A 108 -16.63 -20.56 -11.22
CA GLY A 108 -17.82 -20.82 -10.42
C GLY A 108 -18.60 -19.58 -10.01
N ARG A 109 -19.36 -19.70 -8.93
CA ARG A 109 -20.34 -18.71 -8.51
C ARG A 109 -19.86 -17.73 -7.45
N GLY A 110 -18.61 -17.89 -6.99
CA GLY A 110 -17.98 -16.98 -6.04
C GLY A 110 -18.16 -17.35 -4.56
N GLU A 111 -17.23 -16.87 -3.74
CA GLU A 111 -17.16 -17.18 -2.30
C GLU A 111 -18.35 -16.65 -1.49
N ASN A 112 -18.95 -15.55 -1.91
CA ASN A 112 -20.11 -14.93 -1.24
C ASN A 112 -21.37 -15.81 -1.27
N ARG A 113 -21.39 -16.88 -2.06
CA ARG A 113 -22.48 -17.86 -2.13
C ARG A 113 -22.19 -19.13 -1.32
N THR A 114 -21.01 -19.26 -0.76
CA THR A 114 -20.63 -20.41 0.10
C THR A 114 -21.56 -20.48 1.29
N GLY A 115 -22.11 -21.69 1.54
CA GLY A 115 -23.07 -21.92 2.64
C GLY A 115 -24.52 -21.55 2.36
N SER A 116 -24.84 -21.02 1.18
CA SER A 116 -26.22 -20.64 0.80
C SER A 116 -27.07 -21.79 0.27
N TYR A 117 -26.55 -23.03 0.23
CA TYR A 117 -27.14 -24.20 -0.42
C TYR A 117 -27.34 -24.02 -1.94
N GLU A 118 -26.72 -23.02 -2.53
CA GLU A 118 -26.75 -22.90 -3.99
C GLU A 118 -25.94 -24.03 -4.63
N PRO A 119 -26.48 -24.70 -5.66
CA PRO A 119 -25.76 -25.79 -6.32
C PRO A 119 -24.39 -25.37 -6.82
N GLN A 120 -23.38 -26.23 -6.65
CA GLN A 120 -22.00 -26.03 -7.08
C GLN A 120 -21.24 -24.89 -6.34
N SER A 121 -21.77 -24.39 -5.23
CA SER A 121 -21.08 -23.42 -4.38
C SER A 121 -20.43 -24.13 -3.20
N ILE A 122 -19.13 -24.42 -3.29
CA ILE A 122 -18.35 -25.07 -2.25
C ILE A 122 -17.34 -24.11 -1.63
N ASP A 123 -16.91 -24.41 -0.42
CA ASP A 123 -15.85 -23.65 0.24
C ASP A 123 -14.48 -24.03 -0.35
N ASN A 124 -13.94 -23.18 -1.19
CA ASN A 124 -12.60 -23.27 -1.76
C ASN A 124 -11.57 -22.36 -1.07
N ALA A 125 -11.93 -21.72 0.06
CA ALA A 125 -11.08 -20.74 0.72
C ALA A 125 -9.76 -21.34 1.20
N VAL A 126 -9.77 -22.58 1.65
CA VAL A 126 -8.60 -23.28 2.15
C VAL A 126 -8.31 -24.51 1.31
N LEU A 127 -7.07 -24.60 0.81
CA LEU A 127 -6.51 -25.77 0.17
C LEU A 127 -5.42 -26.39 1.08
N PRO A 128 -5.12 -27.70 0.94
CA PRO A 128 -3.91 -28.27 1.55
C PRO A 128 -2.67 -27.47 1.13
N ASN A 129 -1.72 -27.30 2.04
CA ASN A 129 -0.53 -26.46 1.85
C ASN A 129 0.38 -26.90 0.69
N ASP A 130 0.23 -28.13 0.24
CA ASP A 130 1.06 -28.79 -0.78
C ASP A 130 0.31 -29.05 -2.09
N VAL A 131 -0.73 -28.25 -2.36
CA VAL A 131 -1.53 -28.33 -3.60
C VAL A 131 -1.25 -27.14 -4.51
N ALA A 132 -1.04 -25.97 -3.94
CA ALA A 132 -0.73 -24.75 -4.70
C ALA A 132 0.22 -23.85 -3.92
N LYS A 133 1.13 -23.21 -4.62
CA LYS A 133 2.02 -22.18 -4.07
C LYS A 133 1.30 -20.85 -3.83
N TYR A 134 0.34 -20.56 -4.66
CA TYR A 134 -0.46 -19.35 -4.59
C TYR A 134 -1.90 -19.67 -4.99
N ARG A 135 -2.83 -19.08 -4.27
CA ARG A 135 -4.27 -19.18 -4.56
C ARG A 135 -4.87 -17.79 -4.53
N VAL A 136 -5.71 -17.50 -5.50
CA VAL A 136 -6.40 -16.21 -5.57
C VAL A 136 -7.83 -16.36 -6.07
N ASN A 137 -8.72 -15.56 -5.50
CA ASN A 137 -10.08 -15.36 -6.01
C ASN A 137 -10.13 -14.12 -6.88
N ILE A 138 -10.70 -14.27 -8.05
CA ILE A 138 -10.94 -13.23 -9.03
C ILE A 138 -12.43 -12.87 -9.01
N PRO A 139 -12.79 -11.68 -8.55
CA PRO A 139 -14.19 -11.26 -8.50
C PRO A 139 -14.77 -11.03 -9.90
N VAL A 140 -16.11 -11.00 -10.01
CA VAL A 140 -16.79 -10.62 -11.25
C VAL A 140 -16.35 -9.21 -11.67
N CYS A 141 -15.95 -9.09 -12.93
CA CYS A 141 -15.51 -7.83 -13.52
C CYS A 141 -16.68 -7.07 -14.14
N ARG A 142 -17.33 -6.17 -13.40
CA ARG A 142 -18.50 -5.40 -13.85
C ARG A 142 -18.15 -4.05 -14.45
N ASN A 143 -17.09 -3.45 -13.97
CA ASN A 143 -16.71 -2.08 -14.32
C ASN A 143 -15.19 -1.94 -14.41
N HIS A 144 -14.73 -0.75 -14.77
CA HIS A 144 -13.30 -0.48 -14.96
C HIS A 144 -12.45 -0.57 -13.67
N LYS A 145 -13.05 -0.34 -12.48
CA LYS A 145 -12.35 -0.53 -11.21
C LYS A 145 -12.10 -2.02 -10.96
N ASP A 146 -13.11 -2.85 -11.19
CA ASP A 146 -12.98 -4.31 -11.06
C ASP A 146 -11.93 -4.84 -12.04
N GLU A 147 -11.90 -4.33 -13.28
CA GLU A 147 -10.92 -4.70 -14.28
C GLU A 147 -9.47 -4.46 -13.83
N ARG A 148 -9.20 -3.34 -13.16
CA ARG A 148 -7.88 -3.04 -12.60
C ARG A 148 -7.49 -4.03 -11.50
N ILE A 149 -8.43 -4.38 -10.63
CA ILE A 149 -8.25 -5.37 -9.55
C ILE A 149 -7.97 -6.74 -10.16
N VAL A 150 -8.79 -7.16 -11.09
CA VAL A 150 -8.66 -8.45 -11.80
C VAL A 150 -7.29 -8.53 -12.51
N THR A 151 -6.91 -7.47 -13.21
CA THR A 151 -5.61 -7.41 -13.91
C THR A 151 -4.44 -7.58 -12.94
N THR A 152 -4.43 -6.88 -11.80
CA THR A 152 -3.34 -7.02 -10.82
C THR A 152 -3.27 -8.44 -10.24
N LYS A 153 -4.41 -8.98 -9.80
CA LYS A 153 -4.50 -10.33 -9.22
C LYS A 153 -4.07 -11.43 -10.19
N LEU A 154 -4.47 -11.33 -11.45
CA LEU A 154 -4.08 -12.30 -12.48
C LEU A 154 -2.60 -12.20 -12.84
N ASN A 155 -2.02 -11.00 -12.94
CA ASN A 155 -0.57 -10.83 -13.09
C ASN A 155 0.19 -11.51 -11.95
N GLU A 156 -0.22 -11.27 -10.69
CA GLU A 156 0.41 -11.89 -9.52
C GLU A 156 0.30 -13.42 -9.58
N ALA A 157 -0.87 -13.96 -9.92
CA ALA A 157 -1.08 -15.39 -10.09
C ALA A 157 -0.14 -16.00 -11.14
N ILE A 158 -0.08 -15.40 -12.33
CA ILE A 158 0.77 -15.89 -13.42
C ILE A 158 2.27 -15.81 -13.04
N ASN A 159 2.72 -14.71 -12.43
CA ASN A 159 4.11 -14.59 -12.00
C ASN A 159 4.48 -15.61 -10.92
N ASN A 160 3.53 -16.00 -10.06
CA ASN A 160 3.76 -17.02 -9.04
C ASN A 160 4.02 -18.44 -9.62
N LEU A 161 3.67 -18.72 -10.87
CA LEU A 161 4.05 -19.96 -11.55
C LEU A 161 5.56 -20.18 -11.57
N TYR A 162 6.34 -19.09 -11.56
CA TYR A 162 7.80 -19.10 -11.72
C TYR A 162 8.56 -18.79 -10.43
N THR A 163 7.89 -18.32 -9.39
CA THR A 163 8.56 -17.94 -8.13
C THR A 163 9.09 -19.17 -7.38
N GLY A 164 10.21 -19.04 -6.65
CA GLY A 164 10.75 -20.09 -5.77
C GLY A 164 10.98 -21.44 -6.49
N GLY A 165 11.40 -21.40 -7.76
CA GLY A 165 11.66 -22.59 -8.57
C GLY A 165 10.44 -23.15 -9.33
N GLY A 166 9.33 -22.42 -9.36
CA GLY A 166 8.12 -22.83 -10.06
C GLY A 166 7.11 -23.60 -9.20
N GLY A 167 5.94 -23.88 -9.76
CA GLY A 167 4.91 -24.70 -9.12
C GLY A 167 3.48 -24.32 -9.49
N PRO A 168 2.49 -25.09 -9.04
CA PRO A 168 1.10 -24.86 -9.38
C PRO A 168 0.51 -23.63 -8.69
N VAL A 169 -0.39 -22.98 -9.39
CA VAL A 169 -1.15 -21.82 -8.92
C VAL A 169 -2.64 -22.06 -9.18
N CYS A 170 -3.47 -21.77 -8.17
CA CYS A 170 -4.91 -21.89 -8.28
C CYS A 170 -5.58 -20.52 -8.41
N VAL A 171 -6.35 -20.35 -9.46
CA VAL A 171 -7.19 -19.19 -9.73
C VAL A 171 -8.65 -19.63 -9.68
N VAL A 172 -9.40 -19.07 -8.74
CA VAL A 172 -10.85 -19.25 -8.67
C VAL A 172 -11.49 -17.99 -9.25
N MET A 173 -12.24 -18.16 -10.33
CA MET A 173 -12.90 -17.04 -11.00
C MET A 173 -14.40 -17.08 -10.75
N GLU A 174 -14.96 -15.97 -10.29
CA GLU A 174 -16.38 -15.76 -10.38
C GLU A 174 -16.74 -15.56 -11.86
N SER A 175 -17.37 -16.59 -12.45
CA SER A 175 -17.90 -16.53 -13.80
C SER A 175 -19.29 -15.89 -13.74
N TYR A 176 -19.46 -14.78 -14.44
CA TYR A 176 -20.77 -14.23 -14.73
C TYR A 176 -21.39 -15.07 -15.84
N ASP A 177 -22.69 -15.37 -15.76
CA ASP A 177 -23.38 -16.12 -16.82
C ASP A 177 -23.27 -15.32 -18.13
N SER A 178 -22.29 -15.67 -18.95
CA SER A 178 -22.09 -15.05 -20.25
C SER A 178 -23.29 -15.35 -21.14
N LEU A 179 -23.94 -14.30 -21.61
CA LEU A 179 -25.11 -14.41 -22.49
C LEU A 179 -24.75 -14.29 -23.98
N GLY A 180 -23.50 -13.97 -24.28
CA GLY A 180 -23.10 -13.75 -25.65
C GLY A 180 -21.60 -13.96 -25.92
N PHE A 181 -21.31 -14.29 -27.19
CA PHE A 181 -19.96 -14.40 -27.73
C PHE A 181 -19.82 -13.40 -28.87
N LEU A 182 -19.87 -12.10 -28.56
CA LEU A 182 -19.94 -11.00 -29.52
C LEU A 182 -18.71 -10.09 -29.53
N VAL A 183 -17.76 -10.32 -28.63
CA VAL A 183 -16.54 -9.52 -28.51
C VAL A 183 -15.52 -10.01 -29.55
N LYS A 184 -15.07 -9.10 -30.40
CA LYS A 184 -14.19 -9.45 -31.55
C LYS A 184 -12.71 -9.40 -31.18
N GLU A 185 -12.32 -8.58 -30.22
CA GLU A 185 -10.92 -8.35 -29.87
C GLU A 185 -10.73 -8.41 -28.34
N LEU A 186 -9.61 -8.96 -27.92
CA LEU A 186 -9.23 -8.96 -26.52
C LEU A 186 -8.82 -7.55 -26.09
N PRO A 187 -9.06 -7.18 -24.82
CA PRO A 187 -8.67 -5.88 -24.32
C PRO A 187 -7.13 -5.74 -24.24
N LYS A 188 -6.65 -4.52 -24.35
CA LYS A 188 -5.27 -4.21 -23.95
C LYS A 188 -5.15 -4.30 -22.45
N VAL A 189 -4.21 -5.07 -21.96
CA VAL A 189 -4.02 -5.31 -20.54
C VAL A 189 -2.68 -4.77 -20.07
N ARG A 190 -2.63 -4.35 -18.80
CA ARG A 190 -1.41 -3.96 -18.13
C ARG A 190 -0.65 -5.22 -17.69
N VAL A 191 0.56 -5.39 -18.19
CA VAL A 191 1.45 -6.46 -17.75
C VAL A 191 2.32 -5.96 -16.61
N ILE A 192 2.42 -6.72 -15.52
CA ILE A 192 3.31 -6.43 -14.40
C ILE A 192 4.46 -7.44 -14.45
N LYS A 193 5.63 -6.96 -14.84
CA LYS A 193 6.81 -7.83 -14.92
C LYS A 193 7.46 -7.98 -13.56
N THR A 194 7.88 -9.20 -13.22
CA THR A 194 8.60 -9.48 -11.97
C THR A 194 10.07 -9.74 -12.28
N TYR A 195 10.95 -9.03 -11.57
CA TYR A 195 12.40 -9.15 -11.67
C TYR A 195 12.99 -9.57 -10.32
N LYS A 196 13.94 -10.51 -10.35
CA LYS A 196 14.55 -11.07 -9.14
C LYS A 196 16.06 -11.05 -9.16
N LYS A 197 16.64 -10.85 -10.33
CA LYS A 197 18.08 -10.85 -10.54
C LYS A 197 18.53 -9.52 -11.14
N LYS A 198 19.71 -9.07 -10.75
CA LYS A 198 20.27 -7.80 -11.23
C LYS A 198 20.43 -7.77 -12.75
N GLU A 199 20.80 -8.91 -13.35
CA GLU A 199 21.04 -9.04 -14.79
C GLU A 199 19.76 -8.97 -15.63
N GLU A 200 18.62 -9.17 -15.01
CA GLU A 200 17.28 -9.14 -15.64
C GLU A 200 16.61 -7.76 -15.56
N LEU A 201 17.17 -6.83 -14.77
CA LEU A 201 16.56 -5.52 -14.52
C LEU A 201 16.40 -4.71 -15.81
N PRO A 202 15.23 -4.08 -16.05
CA PRO A 202 15.00 -3.29 -17.24
C PRO A 202 15.79 -1.97 -17.22
N PRO A 203 16.08 -1.34 -18.36
CA PRO A 203 16.65 0.00 -18.36
C PRO A 203 15.67 1.00 -17.72
N LEU A 204 16.22 2.00 -17.01
CA LEU A 204 15.40 3.08 -16.47
C LEU A 204 14.70 3.87 -17.60
N PRO A 205 13.41 4.20 -17.47
CA PRO A 205 12.74 5.11 -18.39
C PRO A 205 13.43 6.47 -18.43
N GLN A 206 13.46 7.08 -19.61
CA GLN A 206 14.01 8.43 -19.78
C GLN A 206 13.04 9.48 -19.19
N GLY A 207 13.57 10.40 -18.40
CA GLY A 207 12.81 11.51 -17.79
C GLY A 207 13.00 11.59 -16.29
N ASN A 208 12.11 12.32 -15.63
CA ASN A 208 12.13 12.53 -14.18
C ASN A 208 11.76 11.25 -13.42
N ILE A 209 12.48 10.98 -12.35
CA ILE A 209 12.26 9.82 -11.49
C ILE A 209 11.93 10.30 -10.07
N ALA A 210 10.84 9.81 -9.51
CA ALA A 210 10.49 10.02 -8.11
C ALA A 210 10.55 8.70 -7.34
N ILE A 211 11.12 8.73 -6.14
CA ILE A 211 11.13 7.62 -5.19
C ILE A 211 10.13 7.96 -4.11
N LEU A 212 9.05 7.20 -4.00
CA LEU A 212 8.06 7.35 -2.93
C LEU A 212 8.37 6.35 -1.82
N VAL A 213 8.67 6.87 -0.63
CA VAL A 213 9.02 6.06 0.52
C VAL A 213 7.84 5.98 1.48
N GLY A 214 7.26 4.81 1.63
CA GLY A 214 6.27 4.54 2.68
C GLY A 214 6.89 4.46 4.06
N ALA A 215 6.16 3.93 5.05
CA ALA A 215 6.73 3.70 6.37
C ALA A 215 7.94 2.77 6.25
N HIS A 216 9.05 3.20 6.83
CA HIS A 216 10.34 2.55 6.68
C HIS A 216 11.05 2.40 8.01
N GLN A 217 11.84 1.35 8.14
CA GLN A 217 12.75 1.19 9.28
C GLN A 217 13.83 2.27 9.25
N LYS A 218 14.61 2.38 10.32
CA LYS A 218 15.75 3.31 10.34
C LYS A 218 16.76 2.95 9.26
N TRP A 219 17.13 3.95 8.49
CA TRP A 219 18.10 3.82 7.42
C TRP A 219 19.53 3.65 7.98
N ASN A 220 20.26 2.73 7.42
CA ASN A 220 21.72 2.68 7.65
C ASN A 220 22.46 3.58 6.64
N ALA A 221 23.70 3.92 6.94
CA ALA A 221 24.49 4.84 6.12
C ALA A 221 24.72 4.32 4.68
N LYS A 222 24.81 3.00 4.50
CA LYS A 222 24.98 2.39 3.16
C LYS A 222 23.75 2.61 2.31
N ALA A 223 22.57 2.37 2.86
CA ALA A 223 21.31 2.55 2.16
C ALA A 223 21.05 4.02 1.80
N VAL A 224 21.29 4.96 2.74
CA VAL A 224 21.19 6.40 2.45
C VAL A 224 22.10 6.79 1.29
N LYS A 225 23.37 6.36 1.34
CA LYS A 225 24.36 6.66 0.29
C LYS A 225 23.98 6.07 -1.08
N ALA A 226 23.43 4.86 -1.10
CA ALA A 226 22.97 4.23 -2.35
C ALA A 226 21.85 5.03 -3.01
N VAL A 227 20.85 5.49 -2.22
CA VAL A 227 19.76 6.33 -2.72
C VAL A 227 20.26 7.72 -3.15
N GLU A 228 21.17 8.36 -2.40
CA GLU A 228 21.76 9.64 -2.78
C GLU A 228 22.48 9.55 -4.12
N LEU A 229 23.32 8.54 -4.28
CA LEU A 229 24.06 8.32 -5.52
C LEU A 229 23.12 8.04 -6.70
N PHE A 230 22.04 7.27 -6.46
CA PHE A 230 21.01 7.04 -7.46
C PHE A 230 20.37 8.37 -7.90
N CYS A 231 20.00 9.24 -6.95
CA CYS A 231 19.42 10.55 -7.26
C CYS A 231 20.36 11.42 -8.09
N GLU A 232 21.64 11.45 -7.75
CA GLU A 232 22.67 12.21 -8.46
C GLU A 232 22.93 11.70 -9.89
N LYS A 233 22.81 10.40 -10.10
CA LYS A 233 23.03 9.78 -11.43
C LYS A 233 21.79 9.84 -12.33
N ASN A 234 20.58 10.00 -11.75
CA ASN A 234 19.32 9.83 -12.48
C ASN A 234 18.39 11.04 -12.43
N ASN A 235 18.79 12.19 -11.87
CA ASN A 235 17.93 13.35 -11.61
C ASN A 235 16.66 12.93 -10.86
N ALA A 236 16.83 12.18 -9.76
CA ALA A 236 15.72 11.68 -8.98
C ALA A 236 15.51 12.47 -7.68
N VAL A 237 14.31 12.38 -7.13
CA VAL A 237 13.89 12.98 -5.86
C VAL A 237 13.31 11.91 -4.95
N VAL A 238 13.47 12.08 -3.63
CA VAL A 238 12.92 11.17 -2.62
C VAL A 238 11.74 11.85 -1.92
N LEU A 239 10.53 11.35 -2.18
CA LEU A 239 9.28 11.83 -1.57
C LEU A 239 9.04 11.08 -0.27
N CYS A 240 9.01 11.83 0.83
CA CYS A 240 8.94 11.28 2.17
C CYS A 240 7.76 11.82 2.95
N ASP A 241 7.21 11.00 3.83
CA ASP A 241 6.36 11.41 4.93
C ASP A 241 7.09 11.26 6.28
N LEU A 242 6.39 11.54 7.39
CA LEU A 242 6.96 11.42 8.74
C LEU A 242 7.45 10.00 9.06
N THR A 243 6.93 8.97 8.42
CA THR A 243 7.25 7.56 8.69
C THR A 243 8.36 7.01 7.80
N SER A 244 8.75 7.76 6.77
CA SER A 244 9.76 7.32 5.80
C SER A 244 11.17 7.24 6.38
N ASN A 245 11.48 7.98 7.42
CA ASN A 245 12.75 7.99 8.17
C ASN A 245 14.00 8.20 7.31
N TYR A 246 13.87 8.63 6.07
CA TYR A 246 14.99 8.91 5.18
C TYR A 246 15.70 10.21 5.59
N THR A 247 17.00 10.13 5.82
CA THR A 247 17.85 11.23 6.31
C THR A 247 18.73 11.86 5.24
N GLY A 248 18.68 11.33 4.01
CA GLY A 248 19.53 11.77 2.90
C GLY A 248 19.15 13.12 2.30
N LYS A 249 20.01 13.61 1.43
CA LYS A 249 20.00 14.97 0.86
C LYS A 249 18.77 15.28 -0.01
N TYR A 250 18.31 14.34 -0.82
CA TYR A 250 17.31 14.58 -1.87
C TYR A 250 15.86 14.40 -1.40
N ARG A 251 15.64 14.52 -0.10
CA ARG A 251 14.34 14.38 0.56
C ARG A 251 13.45 15.59 0.34
N VAL A 252 12.21 15.36 -0.08
CA VAL A 252 11.15 16.35 -0.17
C VAL A 252 9.89 15.81 0.51
N ASN A 253 9.31 16.59 1.41
CA ASN A 253 7.98 16.35 1.93
C ASN A 253 6.98 17.13 1.07
N TYR A 254 6.35 16.43 0.12
CA TYR A 254 5.54 17.06 -0.92
C TYR A 254 4.06 17.24 -0.52
N SER A 255 3.67 16.77 0.65
CA SER A 255 2.29 16.73 1.11
C SER A 255 1.57 18.09 1.02
N ILE A 256 2.26 19.18 1.39
CA ILE A 256 1.66 20.51 1.36
C ILE A 256 1.26 20.97 -0.04
N VAL A 257 2.01 20.59 -1.06
CA VAL A 257 1.69 20.90 -2.47
C VAL A 257 0.62 19.95 -2.97
N ALA A 258 0.75 18.66 -2.67
CA ALA A 258 -0.16 17.63 -3.13
C ALA A 258 -1.61 17.79 -2.64
N THR A 259 -1.80 18.44 -1.48
CA THR A 259 -3.15 18.73 -0.93
C THR A 259 -3.85 19.91 -1.58
N GLN A 260 -3.15 20.73 -2.37
CA GLN A 260 -3.76 21.91 -2.95
C GLN A 260 -4.69 21.56 -4.12
N GLU A 261 -5.82 22.25 -4.21
CA GLU A 261 -6.67 22.17 -5.39
C GLU A 261 -5.89 22.60 -6.63
N GLY A 262 -5.96 21.76 -7.68
CA GLY A 262 -5.20 22.00 -8.90
C GLY A 262 -3.70 21.66 -8.83
N CYS A 263 -3.25 20.92 -7.82
CA CYS A 263 -1.86 20.45 -7.69
C CYS A 263 -1.36 19.73 -8.96
N SER A 264 -2.26 19.09 -9.71
CA SER A 264 -1.93 18.44 -10.99
C SER A 264 -1.28 19.38 -12.02
N LYS A 265 -1.50 20.68 -11.92
CA LYS A 265 -0.86 21.70 -12.79
C LYS A 265 0.57 22.04 -12.35
N LEU A 266 0.93 21.70 -11.11
CA LEU A 266 2.25 21.94 -10.53
C LEU A 266 3.16 20.71 -10.64
N LEU A 267 2.58 19.54 -10.89
CA LEU A 267 3.34 18.30 -10.99
C LEU A 267 4.21 18.28 -12.24
N PRO A 268 5.51 18.02 -12.12
CA PRO A 268 6.36 17.75 -13.26
C PRO A 268 5.96 16.45 -13.95
N ASP A 269 6.36 16.30 -15.21
CA ASP A 269 6.22 15.02 -15.92
C ASP A 269 7.13 13.97 -15.28
N ILE A 270 6.55 12.97 -14.59
CA ILE A 270 7.27 11.88 -13.94
C ILE A 270 7.21 10.66 -14.85
N ALA A 271 8.37 10.24 -15.36
CA ALA A 271 8.50 9.05 -16.18
C ALA A 271 8.39 7.77 -15.36
N LEU A 272 8.98 7.76 -14.16
CA LEU A 272 9.01 6.60 -13.28
C LEU A 272 8.79 7.01 -11.82
N LEU A 273 7.86 6.32 -11.16
CA LEU A 273 7.77 6.28 -9.71
C LEU A 273 8.31 4.95 -9.19
N ILE A 274 9.28 5.01 -8.29
CA ILE A 274 9.81 3.85 -7.56
C ILE A 274 9.20 3.90 -6.15
N TYR A 275 8.43 2.86 -5.79
CA TYR A 275 7.85 2.73 -4.47
C TYR A 275 8.67 1.76 -3.62
N ILE A 276 9.08 2.21 -2.43
CA ILE A 276 9.83 1.43 -1.44
C ILE A 276 9.22 1.58 -0.04
N GLY A 277 9.65 0.73 0.88
CA GLY A 277 9.07 0.69 2.22
C GLY A 277 7.70 0.01 2.24
N THR A 278 6.89 0.34 3.26
CA THR A 278 5.57 -0.28 3.48
C THR A 278 4.43 0.72 3.26
N VAL A 279 3.42 0.77 4.12
CA VAL A 279 2.26 1.65 3.94
C VAL A 279 2.66 3.12 3.97
N CYS A 280 2.33 3.88 2.94
CA CYS A 280 2.50 5.33 2.94
C CYS A 280 1.33 6.00 3.67
N GLY A 281 1.63 6.79 4.69
CA GLY A 281 0.64 7.57 5.43
C GLY A 281 0.18 8.83 4.71
N ASP A 282 0.99 9.31 3.77
CA ASP A 282 0.70 10.49 2.95
C ASP A 282 -0.12 10.13 1.70
N TYR A 283 -1.43 10.15 1.86
CA TYR A 283 -2.34 9.86 0.74
C TYR A 283 -2.23 10.86 -0.40
N TYR A 284 -2.05 12.14 -0.08
CA TYR A 284 -2.07 13.21 -1.06
C TYR A 284 -0.89 13.11 -2.01
N THR A 285 0.32 12.93 -1.48
CA THR A 285 1.50 12.71 -2.32
C THR A 285 1.37 11.43 -3.13
N SER A 286 0.88 10.35 -2.52
CA SER A 286 0.68 9.08 -3.23
C SER A 286 -0.31 9.20 -4.40
N GLU A 287 -1.43 9.91 -4.19
CA GLU A 287 -2.45 10.15 -5.22
C GLU A 287 -1.93 11.10 -6.31
N ALA A 288 -1.22 12.15 -5.92
CA ALA A 288 -0.60 13.07 -6.86
C ALA A 288 0.38 12.34 -7.80
N MET A 289 1.15 11.39 -7.26
CA MET A 289 2.09 10.58 -8.05
C MET A 289 1.41 9.57 -8.99
N CYS A 290 0.09 9.41 -8.96
CA CYS A 290 -0.63 8.63 -9.98
C CYS A 290 -0.50 9.20 -11.42
N CYS A 291 0.05 10.40 -11.58
CA CYS A 291 0.43 10.96 -12.87
C CYS A 291 1.65 10.26 -13.51
N ALA A 292 2.49 9.59 -12.73
CA ALA A 292 3.66 8.89 -13.24
C ALA A 292 3.30 7.85 -14.31
N LYS A 293 4.13 7.77 -15.36
CA LYS A 293 3.90 6.89 -16.51
C LYS A 293 4.10 5.43 -16.16
N GLU A 294 5.16 5.14 -15.39
CA GLU A 294 5.47 3.81 -14.87
C GLU A 294 5.58 3.82 -13.36
N TRP A 295 5.19 2.71 -12.74
CA TRP A 295 5.33 2.46 -11.31
C TRP A 295 6.09 1.16 -11.10
N TRP A 296 7.22 1.25 -10.42
CA TRP A 296 7.99 0.10 -9.99
C TRP A 296 7.95 -0.02 -8.48
N MET A 297 7.71 -1.21 -7.99
CA MET A 297 7.78 -1.53 -6.57
C MET A 297 9.04 -2.33 -6.31
N VAL A 298 9.82 -1.92 -5.32
CA VAL A 298 11.00 -2.64 -4.87
C VAL A 298 10.76 -3.12 -3.46
N ASN A 299 10.68 -4.44 -3.27
CA ASN A 299 10.63 -5.07 -1.96
C ASN A 299 11.13 -6.51 -2.04
N GLU A 300 11.49 -7.09 -0.89
CA GLU A 300 11.99 -8.45 -0.80
C GLU A 300 10.88 -9.50 -0.74
N ASP A 301 9.67 -9.14 -0.30
CA ASP A 301 8.55 -10.07 -0.14
C ASP A 301 7.95 -10.53 -1.48
N GLY A 302 8.15 -9.78 -2.55
CA GLY A 302 7.65 -10.09 -3.88
C GLY A 302 6.13 -9.97 -4.02
N ILE A 303 5.44 -9.35 -3.05
CA ILE A 303 3.98 -9.18 -3.05
C ILE A 303 3.60 -7.90 -3.80
N TYR A 304 2.53 -7.96 -4.56
CA TYR A 304 2.04 -6.82 -5.35
C TYR A 304 1.17 -5.88 -4.51
N HIS A 305 1.79 -4.95 -3.80
CA HIS A 305 1.08 -3.91 -3.03
C HIS A 305 0.60 -2.77 -3.93
N ASP A 306 -0.23 -3.08 -4.91
CA ASP A 306 -0.67 -2.17 -5.98
C ASP A 306 -1.95 -1.41 -5.61
N ARG A 307 -1.89 -0.56 -4.57
CA ARG A 307 -3.03 0.22 -4.06
C ARG A 307 -3.73 1.05 -5.13
N PHE A 308 -2.98 1.62 -6.07
CA PHE A 308 -3.51 2.50 -7.11
C PHE A 308 -3.71 1.82 -8.47
N TYR A 309 -3.42 0.52 -8.55
CA TYR A 309 -3.49 -0.27 -9.79
C TYR A 309 -2.68 0.37 -10.93
N LYS A 310 -1.47 0.80 -10.59
CA LYS A 310 -0.52 1.47 -11.51
C LYS A 310 0.76 0.67 -11.73
N LEU A 311 0.99 -0.37 -10.95
CA LEU A 311 2.23 -1.13 -10.97
C LEU A 311 2.51 -1.70 -12.37
N THR A 312 3.72 -1.46 -12.88
CA THR A 312 4.21 -1.99 -14.15
C THR A 312 5.37 -2.98 -13.96
N ALA A 313 6.11 -2.84 -12.86
CA ALA A 313 7.16 -3.78 -12.50
C ALA A 313 7.21 -4.03 -10.99
N MET A 314 7.40 -5.29 -10.63
CA MET A 314 7.71 -5.76 -9.29
C MET A 314 9.16 -6.23 -9.25
N ILE A 315 9.98 -5.63 -8.39
CA ILE A 315 11.40 -5.93 -8.27
C ILE A 315 11.63 -6.52 -6.88
N SER A 316 11.80 -7.84 -6.85
CA SER A 316 11.94 -8.60 -5.61
C SER A 316 13.42 -8.73 -5.24
N MET A 317 13.96 -7.69 -4.60
CA MET A 317 15.35 -7.64 -4.09
C MET A 317 15.49 -6.60 -3.00
N GLU A 318 16.65 -6.59 -2.33
CA GLU A 318 17.00 -5.54 -1.37
C GLU A 318 17.08 -4.17 -2.06
N GLU A 319 16.57 -3.13 -1.39
CA GLU A 319 16.55 -1.75 -1.90
C GLU A 319 17.96 -1.26 -2.24
N VAL A 320 18.95 -1.57 -1.39
CA VAL A 320 20.35 -1.17 -1.61
C VAL A 320 20.89 -1.75 -2.91
N ASP A 321 20.62 -3.02 -3.15
CA ASP A 321 21.06 -3.70 -4.37
C ASP A 321 20.44 -3.11 -5.63
N PHE A 322 19.16 -2.74 -5.55
CA PHE A 322 18.45 -2.07 -6.62
C PHE A 322 19.07 -0.71 -6.94
N PHE A 323 19.25 0.16 -5.94
CA PHE A 323 19.79 1.50 -6.15
C PHE A 323 21.26 1.47 -6.61
N GLU A 324 22.09 0.61 -6.03
CA GLU A 324 23.48 0.44 -6.48
C GLU A 324 23.56 0.01 -7.95
N ASN A 325 22.65 -0.86 -8.41
CA ASN A 325 22.63 -1.32 -9.80
C ASN A 325 22.39 -0.19 -10.82
N TYR A 326 21.57 0.80 -10.46
CA TYR A 326 21.24 1.92 -11.33
C TYR A 326 22.04 3.21 -11.05
N SER A 327 23.00 3.16 -10.15
CA SER A 327 23.88 4.30 -9.82
C SER A 327 25.11 4.39 -10.72
N ILE A 328 25.01 3.92 -11.96
CA ILE A 328 26.08 3.86 -12.95
C ILE A 328 25.95 5.04 -13.91
N GLY A 329 27.08 5.52 -14.45
CA GLY A 329 27.12 6.58 -15.45
C GLY A 329 27.53 7.95 -14.89
N GLU A 330 27.27 9.00 -15.65
CA GLU A 330 27.64 10.36 -15.29
C GLU A 330 26.65 10.99 -14.30
N TYR A 331 27.13 11.97 -13.52
CA TYR A 331 26.26 12.78 -12.67
C TYR A 331 25.34 13.65 -13.53
N LYS A 332 24.08 13.75 -13.10
CA LYS A 332 23.07 14.62 -13.73
C LYS A 332 22.75 15.81 -12.82
N GLU A 333 22.23 16.86 -13.42
CA GLU A 333 21.67 17.97 -12.67
C GLU A 333 20.45 17.49 -11.87
N THR A 334 20.36 17.86 -10.59
CA THR A 334 19.28 17.46 -9.68
C THR A 334 18.11 18.49 -9.72
N SER A 335 17.74 18.89 -10.93
CA SER A 335 16.74 19.94 -11.17
C SER A 335 15.35 19.60 -10.61
N LEU A 336 14.95 18.33 -10.68
CA LEU A 336 13.68 17.87 -10.13
C LEU A 336 13.59 18.09 -8.62
N TYR A 337 14.65 17.76 -7.88
CA TYR A 337 14.70 17.98 -6.43
C TYR A 337 14.57 19.48 -6.09
N GLU A 338 15.32 20.35 -6.76
CA GLU A 338 15.29 21.78 -6.52
C GLU A 338 13.91 22.38 -6.87
N GLU A 339 13.30 21.91 -7.96
CA GLU A 339 11.96 22.31 -8.35
C GLU A 339 10.92 21.99 -7.28
N LEU A 340 10.82 20.71 -6.86
CA LEU A 340 9.82 20.28 -5.87
C LEU A 340 10.06 20.92 -4.50
N LYS A 341 11.31 21.04 -4.09
CA LYS A 341 11.68 21.73 -2.85
C LYS A 341 11.24 23.21 -2.87
N LYS A 342 11.44 23.89 -3.99
CA LYS A 342 10.99 25.28 -4.18
C LYS A 342 9.47 25.39 -4.14
N GLN A 343 8.75 24.46 -4.77
CA GLN A 343 7.29 24.42 -4.70
C GLN A 343 6.81 24.28 -3.25
N CYS A 344 7.39 23.38 -2.46
CA CYS A 344 7.06 23.20 -1.05
C CYS A 344 7.33 24.46 -0.22
N SER A 345 8.51 25.10 -0.38
CA SER A 345 8.84 26.31 0.36
C SER A 345 7.89 27.46 0.01
N THR A 346 7.57 27.64 -1.27
CA THR A 346 6.61 28.65 -1.72
C THR A 346 5.23 28.44 -1.09
N MET A 347 4.75 27.20 -1.00
CA MET A 347 3.46 26.89 -0.38
C MET A 347 3.49 27.12 1.13
N ILE A 348 4.59 26.78 1.82
CA ILE A 348 4.73 27.04 3.26
C ILE A 348 4.71 28.56 3.52
N ASP A 349 5.41 29.35 2.72
CA ASP A 349 5.46 30.81 2.86
C ASP A 349 4.11 31.47 2.54
N ALA A 350 3.29 30.85 1.71
CA ALA A 350 1.96 31.32 1.32
C ALA A 350 0.85 30.94 2.32
N ILE A 351 1.14 30.16 3.38
CA ILE A 351 0.13 29.81 4.37
C ILE A 351 -0.43 31.08 5.03
N PRO A 352 -1.75 31.31 4.99
CA PRO A 352 -2.37 32.48 5.61
C PRO A 352 -2.27 32.42 7.14
N ASP A 353 -2.69 33.49 7.82
CA ASP A 353 -2.84 33.45 9.28
C ASP A 353 -3.96 32.47 9.66
N LEU A 354 -3.57 31.32 10.15
CA LEU A 354 -4.48 30.25 10.54
C LEU A 354 -5.12 30.52 11.90
N PRO A 355 -6.34 30.05 12.18
CA PRO A 355 -6.89 30.03 13.52
C PRO A 355 -6.04 29.14 14.45
N PHE A 356 -6.22 29.27 15.76
CA PHE A 356 -5.59 28.35 16.72
C PHE A 356 -6.09 26.92 16.48
N SER A 357 -5.26 26.11 15.88
CA SER A 357 -5.60 24.80 15.34
C SER A 357 -4.38 23.88 15.36
N ASN A 358 -4.60 22.59 15.12
CA ASN A 358 -3.53 21.60 14.99
C ASN A 358 -2.50 21.99 13.92
N LEU A 359 -2.98 22.48 12.79
CA LEU A 359 -2.11 22.93 11.69
C LEU A 359 -1.28 24.17 12.09
N TRP A 360 -1.90 25.16 12.77
CA TRP A 360 -1.18 26.34 13.28
C TRP A 360 -0.13 25.95 14.32
N ILE A 361 -0.45 25.00 15.22
CA ILE A 361 0.49 24.48 16.21
C ILE A 361 1.69 23.83 15.51
N ALA A 362 1.45 22.98 14.52
CA ALA A 362 2.51 22.34 13.74
C ALA A 362 3.39 23.39 13.02
N GLN A 363 2.79 24.37 12.33
CA GLN A 363 3.47 25.47 11.64
C GLN A 363 4.37 26.27 12.61
N THR A 364 3.87 26.55 13.80
CA THR A 364 4.61 27.34 14.80
C THR A 364 5.77 26.55 15.42
N SER A 365 5.62 25.23 15.52
CA SER A 365 6.47 24.38 16.37
C SER A 365 7.49 23.54 15.61
N TYR A 366 7.30 23.21 14.34
CA TYR A 366 8.12 22.21 13.64
C TYR A 366 9.62 22.52 13.65
N LYS A 367 10.02 23.78 13.61
CA LYS A 367 11.42 24.24 13.66
C LYS A 367 12.04 24.12 15.06
N HIS A 368 11.22 23.87 16.08
CA HIS A 368 11.67 23.80 17.46
C HIS A 368 11.85 22.37 17.97
N ILE A 369 11.55 21.38 17.15
CA ILE A 369 11.85 19.98 17.47
C ILE A 369 13.36 19.82 17.56
N PRO A 370 13.89 19.38 18.73
CA PRO A 370 15.33 19.21 18.89
C PRO A 370 15.89 18.14 17.95
N GLU A 371 17.12 18.34 17.52
CA GLU A 371 17.89 17.35 16.77
C GLU A 371 17.91 15.99 17.50
N ASN A 372 17.98 14.90 16.73
CA ASN A 372 17.99 13.52 17.23
C ASN A 372 16.77 13.09 18.02
N SER A 373 15.68 13.86 18.00
CA SER A 373 14.41 13.48 18.62
C SER A 373 13.65 12.44 17.78
N VAL A 374 12.64 11.86 18.41
CA VAL A 374 11.67 10.96 17.76
C VAL A 374 10.28 11.59 17.87
N ILE A 375 9.54 11.63 16.77
CA ILE A 375 8.13 12.03 16.77
C ILE A 375 7.27 10.81 16.51
N HIS A 376 6.25 10.60 17.34
CA HIS A 376 5.13 9.72 17.04
C HIS A 376 3.86 10.56 16.89
N ALA A 377 3.39 10.70 15.67
CA ALA A 377 2.12 11.37 15.39
C ALA A 377 0.99 10.33 15.37
N ALA A 378 -0.09 10.56 16.11
CA ALA A 378 -1.29 9.76 15.97
C ALA A 378 -1.87 9.91 14.56
N ILE A 379 -2.49 8.85 14.06
CA ILE A 379 -3.05 8.81 12.69
C ILE A 379 -4.08 9.93 12.46
N ASN A 380 -4.40 10.23 11.24
CA ASN A 380 -5.32 11.27 10.79
C ASN A 380 -4.77 12.69 11.01
N ASN A 381 -5.52 13.59 11.65
CA ASN A 381 -5.21 15.01 11.68
C ASN A 381 -3.88 15.35 12.37
N SER A 382 -3.45 14.59 13.38
CA SER A 382 -2.15 14.79 14.02
C SER A 382 -1.01 14.51 13.05
N PHE A 383 -1.02 13.34 12.41
CA PHE A 383 -0.05 12.98 11.38
C PHE A 383 -0.08 13.99 10.23
N ARG A 384 -1.26 14.25 9.66
CA ARG A 384 -1.45 15.10 8.47
C ARG A 384 -0.94 16.52 8.69
N SER A 385 -1.28 17.15 9.83
CA SER A 385 -0.87 18.52 10.12
C SER A 385 0.64 18.67 10.27
N TRP A 386 1.31 17.70 10.88
CA TRP A 386 2.75 17.74 11.05
C TRP A 386 3.50 17.29 9.80
N ASN A 387 2.87 16.45 8.98
CA ASN A 387 3.44 15.99 7.72
C ASN A 387 3.56 17.07 6.64
N TYR A 388 2.97 18.26 6.83
CA TYR A 388 3.14 19.38 5.90
C TYR A 388 4.48 20.11 6.06
N PHE A 389 5.16 19.93 7.16
CA PHE A 389 6.35 20.71 7.51
C PHE A 389 7.61 19.83 7.55
N PRO A 390 8.73 20.36 6.98
CA PRO A 390 9.99 19.63 6.99
C PRO A 390 10.60 19.63 8.40
N LEU A 391 10.80 18.46 8.98
CA LEU A 391 11.51 18.29 10.24
C LEU A 391 13.03 18.27 10.02
N PRO A 392 13.84 18.57 11.07
CA PRO A 392 15.28 18.36 11.02
C PRO A 392 15.62 16.94 10.55
N SER A 393 16.69 16.80 9.75
CA SER A 393 17.02 15.51 9.11
C SER A 393 17.38 14.39 10.09
N SER A 394 17.85 14.75 11.27
CA SER A 394 18.16 13.81 12.37
C SER A 394 16.93 13.33 13.15
N VAL A 395 15.77 13.96 12.95
CA VAL A 395 14.51 13.58 13.60
C VAL A 395 13.89 12.42 12.86
N THR A 396 13.59 11.35 13.60
CA THR A 396 12.87 10.19 13.05
C THR A 396 11.40 10.25 13.46
N GLY A 397 10.52 9.74 12.58
CA GLY A 397 9.09 9.76 12.82
C GLY A 397 8.45 8.37 12.77
N SER A 398 7.32 8.23 13.41
CA SER A 398 6.46 7.05 13.32
C SER A 398 4.98 7.41 13.44
N CYS A 399 4.14 6.54 12.91
CA CYS A 399 2.69 6.59 13.01
C CYS A 399 2.14 5.18 12.80
N ASN A 400 1.04 4.83 13.44
CA ASN A 400 0.44 3.50 13.32
C ASN A 400 -0.32 3.34 11.98
N VAL A 401 0.38 3.58 10.86
CA VAL A 401 -0.20 3.55 9.51
C VAL A 401 -0.58 2.15 9.03
N GLY A 402 0.01 1.10 9.58
CA GLY A 402 -0.25 -0.28 9.17
C GLY A 402 -1.67 -0.75 9.50
N GLY A 403 -2.07 -0.63 10.77
CA GLY A 403 -3.41 -0.98 11.23
C GLY A 403 -4.40 0.18 11.17
N PHE A 404 -3.93 1.40 11.00
CA PHE A 404 -4.73 2.63 10.94
C PHE A 404 -5.58 2.93 12.18
N GLY A 405 -5.27 2.31 13.33
CA GLY A 405 -5.98 2.46 14.59
C GLY A 405 -5.57 3.70 15.37
N ILE A 406 -6.54 4.31 16.04
CA ILE A 406 -6.30 5.44 16.97
C ILE A 406 -6.05 4.98 18.40
N ASP A 407 -6.11 3.69 18.66
CA ASP A 407 -6.23 3.07 19.99
C ASP A 407 -4.89 2.58 20.60
N GLY A 408 -3.76 2.80 19.94
CA GLY A 408 -2.44 2.32 20.40
C GLY A 408 -1.30 3.34 20.27
N GLY A 409 -1.59 4.62 19.99
CA GLY A 409 -0.57 5.63 19.71
C GLY A 409 0.33 5.94 20.90
N LEU A 410 -0.22 6.04 22.10
CA LEU A 410 0.57 6.27 23.32
C LEU A 410 1.38 5.05 23.72
N SER A 411 0.81 3.86 23.63
CA SER A 411 1.52 2.60 23.93
C SER A 411 2.72 2.41 22.99
N THR A 412 2.56 2.71 21.70
CA THR A 412 3.66 2.67 20.74
C THR A 412 4.76 3.68 21.10
N LEU A 413 4.39 4.91 21.41
CA LEU A 413 5.33 5.96 21.82
C LEU A 413 6.06 5.59 23.13
N VAL A 414 5.34 5.11 24.14
CA VAL A 414 5.93 4.66 25.41
C VAL A 414 6.96 3.57 25.13
N GLY A 415 6.59 2.54 24.36
CA GLY A 415 7.52 1.48 24.00
C GLY A 415 8.78 2.01 23.30
N ALA A 416 8.63 2.89 22.32
CA ALA A 416 9.76 3.51 21.62
C ALA A 416 10.68 4.30 22.59
N SER A 417 10.10 5.03 23.55
CA SER A 417 10.85 5.85 24.51
C SER A 417 11.72 5.05 25.49
N LEU A 418 11.48 3.76 25.62
CA LEU A 418 12.26 2.88 26.50
C LEU A 418 13.61 2.45 25.91
N VAL A 419 13.78 2.61 24.60
CA VAL A 419 14.97 2.11 23.88
C VAL A 419 16.20 3.00 24.16
N HIS A 420 16.04 4.32 24.03
CA HIS A 420 17.13 5.29 24.22
C HIS A 420 16.75 6.33 25.27
N SER A 421 17.48 6.38 26.37
CA SER A 421 17.23 7.32 27.48
C SER A 421 17.74 8.74 27.20
N ASP A 422 18.66 8.90 26.27
CA ASP A 422 19.33 10.13 25.85
C ASP A 422 18.62 10.86 24.69
N ARG A 423 17.51 10.31 24.19
CA ARG A 423 16.69 10.93 23.12
C ARG A 423 15.36 11.40 23.67
N LEU A 424 14.83 12.49 23.12
CA LEU A 424 13.47 12.96 23.41
C LEU A 424 12.46 12.30 22.46
N TYR A 425 11.34 11.92 23.02
CA TYR A 425 10.22 11.29 22.31
C TYR A 425 8.98 12.15 22.42
N PHE A 426 8.53 12.67 21.27
CA PHE A 426 7.37 13.55 21.19
C PHE A 426 6.16 12.77 20.65
N GLY A 427 5.07 12.74 21.43
CA GLY A 427 3.77 12.27 20.96
C GLY A 427 2.89 13.44 20.56
N ILE A 428 2.38 13.40 19.34
CA ILE A 428 1.41 14.36 18.83
C ILE A 428 0.07 13.61 18.70
N ILE A 429 -0.91 13.97 19.51
CA ILE A 429 -2.11 13.16 19.64
C ILE A 429 -3.38 14.01 19.81
N GLY A 430 -4.47 13.57 19.19
CA GLY A 430 -5.80 14.11 19.46
C GLY A 430 -6.43 13.49 20.70
N ASP A 431 -7.46 14.13 21.23
CA ASP A 431 -8.12 13.71 22.47
C ASP A 431 -8.76 12.32 22.39
N LEU A 432 -9.46 11.98 21.31
CA LEU A 432 -10.02 10.64 21.17
C LEU A 432 -8.95 9.56 21.24
N ALA A 433 -7.87 9.69 20.47
CA ALA A 433 -6.77 8.74 20.48
C ALA A 433 -6.08 8.68 21.85
N PHE A 434 -5.96 9.82 22.54
CA PHE A 434 -5.43 9.88 23.89
C PHE A 434 -6.29 9.07 24.87
N PHE A 435 -7.59 9.28 24.89
CA PHE A 435 -8.48 8.61 25.85
C PHE A 435 -8.63 7.10 25.59
N TYR A 436 -8.46 6.65 24.35
CA TYR A 436 -8.40 5.21 24.04
C TYR A 436 -7.21 4.51 24.71
N ASP A 437 -6.06 5.21 24.87
CA ASP A 437 -4.78 4.60 25.23
C ASP A 437 -4.11 5.30 26.43
N MET A 438 -4.85 6.14 27.16
CA MET A 438 -4.31 6.91 28.28
C MET A 438 -3.71 6.04 29.40
N ASN A 439 -4.20 4.81 29.57
CA ASN A 439 -3.67 3.85 30.53
C ASN A 439 -2.18 3.53 30.31
N ALA A 440 -1.67 3.69 29.10
CA ALA A 440 -0.24 3.52 28.81
C ALA A 440 0.65 4.43 29.68
N LEU A 441 0.16 5.62 30.05
CA LEU A 441 0.91 6.57 30.89
C LEU A 441 1.08 6.11 32.35
N GLY A 442 0.32 5.12 32.79
CA GLY A 442 0.50 4.47 34.10
C GLY A 442 1.66 3.47 34.15
N ASN A 443 2.37 3.25 33.05
CA ASN A 443 3.45 2.28 32.98
C ASN A 443 4.66 2.72 33.83
N ARG A 444 5.11 1.85 34.75
CA ARG A 444 6.21 2.13 35.68
C ARG A 444 7.58 2.38 35.03
N HIS A 445 7.74 1.99 33.74
CA HIS A 445 9.01 2.11 33.01
C HIS A 445 9.16 3.45 32.27
N ILE A 446 8.13 4.30 32.25
CA ILE A 446 8.20 5.61 31.61
C ILE A 446 9.30 6.45 32.26
N ARG A 447 10.08 7.08 31.38
CA ARG A 447 11.20 7.95 31.78
C ARG A 447 10.87 9.43 31.51
N ASN A 448 11.75 10.31 31.92
CA ASN A 448 11.61 11.77 31.75
C ASN A 448 11.87 12.29 30.33
N ASN A 449 12.10 11.40 29.37
CA ASN A 449 12.37 11.71 27.96
C ASN A 449 11.09 11.76 27.09
N LEU A 450 9.91 11.58 27.67
CA LEU A 450 8.62 11.59 26.99
C LEU A 450 7.97 12.97 27.05
N ARG A 451 7.45 13.45 25.91
CA ARG A 451 6.71 14.70 25.75
C ARG A 451 5.41 14.43 24.99
N LEU A 452 4.29 14.92 25.49
CA LEU A 452 2.98 14.73 24.86
C LEU A 452 2.36 16.07 24.52
N LEU A 453 2.10 16.30 23.24
CA LEU A 453 1.30 17.40 22.74
C LEU A 453 -0.11 16.87 22.42
N LEU A 454 -1.03 17.13 23.31
CA LEU A 454 -2.43 16.72 23.18
C LEU A 454 -3.27 17.88 22.63
N VAL A 455 -3.91 17.66 21.50
CA VAL A 455 -4.92 18.57 20.94
C VAL A 455 -6.30 18.10 21.39
N ASN A 456 -6.83 18.80 22.40
CA ASN A 456 -8.11 18.46 23.04
C ASN A 456 -9.23 19.38 22.51
N ASN A 457 -9.88 18.96 21.43
CA ASN A 457 -10.96 19.72 20.79
C ASN A 457 -12.36 19.12 21.01
N GLY A 458 -12.46 18.01 21.75
CA GLY A 458 -13.69 17.40 22.23
C GLY A 458 -14.44 16.55 21.23
N LYS A 459 -13.85 16.22 20.06
CA LYS A 459 -14.42 15.36 19.04
C LYS A 459 -13.40 14.89 18.00
N GLY A 460 -13.77 13.89 17.22
CA GLY A 460 -12.98 13.42 16.07
C GLY A 460 -12.99 14.41 14.91
N GLN A 461 -11.97 15.23 14.80
CA GLN A 461 -11.88 16.31 13.79
C GLN A 461 -11.69 15.80 12.35
N GLU A 462 -11.33 14.54 12.16
CA GLU A 462 -11.27 13.91 10.84
C GLU A 462 -12.57 14.10 10.05
N PHE A 463 -13.70 13.94 10.71
CA PHE A 463 -15.02 14.03 10.11
C PHE A 463 -15.44 15.47 9.70
N ARG A 464 -14.65 16.47 10.08
CA ARG A 464 -14.81 17.87 9.70
C ARG A 464 -13.83 18.32 8.60
N ASN A 465 -12.97 17.42 8.13
CA ASN A 465 -12.15 17.68 6.96
C ASN A 465 -13.07 17.81 5.74
N TYR A 466 -12.96 18.90 4.99
CA TYR A 466 -13.86 19.21 3.87
C TYR A 466 -13.87 18.13 2.77
N GLN A 467 -12.78 17.37 2.63
CA GLN A 467 -12.69 16.24 1.70
C GLN A 467 -13.36 14.97 2.24
N HIS A 468 -13.72 14.93 3.53
CA HIS A 468 -14.37 13.77 4.12
C HIS A 468 -15.89 13.82 3.86
N PRO A 469 -16.52 12.72 3.41
CA PRO A 469 -17.99 12.71 3.13
C PRO A 469 -18.85 13.19 4.31
N ALA A 470 -18.40 12.90 5.55
CA ALA A 470 -19.13 13.32 6.75
C ALA A 470 -19.10 14.84 7.00
N SER A 471 -18.23 15.60 6.32
CA SER A 471 -18.22 17.06 6.44
C SER A 471 -19.51 17.72 5.94
N LEU A 472 -20.23 17.04 5.03
CA LEU A 472 -21.52 17.48 4.52
C LEU A 472 -22.66 17.34 5.52
N LEU A 473 -22.47 16.61 6.62
CA LEU A 473 -23.47 16.33 7.64
C LEU A 473 -23.40 17.29 8.83
N ASP A 474 -22.42 18.19 8.84
CA ASP A 474 -22.20 19.18 9.90
C ASP A 474 -22.35 18.62 11.33
N ASP A 475 -23.18 19.23 12.16
CA ASP A 475 -23.37 18.85 13.56
C ASP A 475 -24.04 17.47 13.75
N ASP A 476 -24.71 16.94 12.74
CA ASP A 476 -25.30 15.59 12.79
C ASP A 476 -24.25 14.49 12.94
N CYS A 477 -23.02 14.74 12.49
CA CYS A 477 -21.89 13.82 12.70
C CYS A 477 -21.34 13.85 14.12
N ASP A 478 -21.49 14.94 14.86
CA ASP A 478 -20.73 15.18 16.09
C ASP A 478 -21.06 14.19 17.20
N LYS A 479 -22.30 13.84 17.36
CA LYS A 479 -22.78 13.04 18.50
C LYS A 479 -22.28 11.60 18.51
N TYR A 480 -22.33 10.92 17.36
CA TYR A 480 -22.00 9.49 17.27
C TYR A 480 -20.76 9.24 16.41
N VAL A 481 -20.70 9.81 15.22
CA VAL A 481 -19.61 9.53 14.27
C VAL A 481 -18.30 10.17 14.74
N ALA A 482 -18.34 11.44 15.13
CA ALA A 482 -17.17 12.14 15.65
C ALA A 482 -16.99 11.99 17.16
N ALA A 483 -17.85 11.21 17.84
CA ALA A 483 -17.81 10.94 19.28
C ALA A 483 -17.70 12.22 20.14
N GLY A 484 -18.40 13.27 19.75
CA GLY A 484 -18.41 14.54 20.47
C GLY A 484 -19.08 14.45 21.84
N GLY A 485 -18.61 15.21 22.81
CA GLY A 485 -19.21 15.33 24.13
C GLY A 485 -18.76 14.28 25.15
N HIS A 486 -17.81 13.43 24.80
CA HIS A 486 -17.21 12.46 25.73
C HIS A 486 -15.95 12.99 26.42
N TYR A 487 -15.48 12.30 27.46
CA TYR A 487 -14.19 12.49 28.16
C TYR A 487 -13.88 13.95 28.51
N GLY A 488 -12.86 14.54 27.91
CA GLY A 488 -12.41 15.90 28.20
C GLY A 488 -13.45 16.99 27.94
N LYS A 489 -14.46 16.74 27.11
CA LYS A 489 -15.60 17.65 26.96
C LYS A 489 -16.52 17.62 28.17
N GLN A 490 -16.64 16.48 28.84
CA GLN A 490 -17.42 16.37 30.08
C GLN A 490 -16.66 16.94 31.28
N SER A 491 -15.33 16.79 31.29
CA SER A 491 -14.49 17.25 32.38
C SER A 491 -13.26 18.00 31.85
N PRO A 492 -13.28 19.33 31.82
CA PRO A 492 -12.15 20.13 31.32
C PRO A 492 -10.88 19.98 32.15
N THR A 493 -10.97 19.41 33.34
CA THR A 493 -9.84 19.18 34.26
C THR A 493 -9.33 17.73 34.23
N LEU A 494 -9.99 16.82 33.55
CA LEU A 494 -9.65 15.40 33.54
C LEU A 494 -8.19 15.17 33.12
N VAL A 495 -7.78 15.73 32.00
CA VAL A 495 -6.41 15.57 31.49
C VAL A 495 -5.37 16.12 32.47
N LYS A 496 -5.65 17.30 33.07
CA LYS A 496 -4.76 17.91 34.04
C LYS A 496 -4.52 16.98 35.22
N TYR A 497 -5.57 16.61 35.94
CA TYR A 497 -5.44 15.78 37.11
C TYR A 497 -4.87 14.40 36.84
N TYR A 498 -5.21 13.83 35.70
CA TYR A 498 -4.64 12.55 35.27
C TYR A 498 -3.13 12.68 35.04
N ALA A 499 -2.70 13.65 34.24
CA ALA A 499 -1.28 13.90 33.96
C ALA A 499 -0.47 14.14 35.22
N GLU A 500 -0.97 15.03 36.09
CA GLU A 500 -0.31 15.35 37.38
C GLU A 500 -0.25 14.13 38.32
N SER A 501 -1.31 13.33 38.37
CA SER A 501 -1.35 12.09 39.17
C SER A 501 -0.39 11.03 38.65
N MET A 502 -0.11 11.01 37.34
CA MET A 502 0.90 10.13 36.70
C MET A 502 2.32 10.73 36.80
N GLY A 503 2.49 11.89 37.42
CA GLY A 503 3.79 12.55 37.63
C GLY A 503 4.30 13.35 36.42
N PHE A 504 3.42 13.74 35.51
CA PHE A 504 3.77 14.62 34.38
C PHE A 504 3.64 16.10 34.78
N ARG A 505 4.53 16.93 34.29
CA ARG A 505 4.33 18.38 34.27
C ARG A 505 3.24 18.73 33.26
N TYR A 506 2.18 19.37 33.73
CA TYR A 506 1.06 19.75 32.85
C TYR A 506 1.19 21.21 32.43
N LEU A 507 1.06 21.46 31.12
CA LEU A 507 0.97 22.78 30.50
C LEU A 507 -0.34 22.84 29.70
N THR A 508 -0.99 24.00 29.67
CA THR A 508 -2.22 24.20 28.90
C THR A 508 -2.24 25.54 28.22
N ALA A 509 -2.80 25.57 27.00
CA ALA A 509 -3.03 26.77 26.23
C ALA A 509 -4.37 26.67 25.48
N SER A 510 -5.20 27.70 25.59
CA SER A 510 -6.50 27.82 24.90
C SER A 510 -6.50 28.86 23.79
N SER A 511 -5.35 29.51 23.59
CA SER A 511 -5.18 30.56 22.58
C SER A 511 -3.76 30.58 22.02
N LYS A 512 -3.59 31.17 20.83
CA LYS A 512 -2.27 31.43 20.23
C LYS A 512 -1.33 32.13 21.21
N LYS A 513 -1.83 33.16 21.91
CA LYS A 513 -1.05 33.96 22.88
C LYS A 513 -0.52 33.13 24.04
N GLU A 514 -1.35 32.25 24.58
CA GLU A 514 -0.94 31.32 25.66
C GLU A 514 0.05 30.28 25.17
N PHE A 515 -0.21 29.68 24.00
CA PHE A 515 0.68 28.70 23.40
C PHE A 515 2.08 29.28 23.15
N LEU A 516 2.18 30.49 22.61
CA LEU A 516 3.45 31.17 22.32
C LEU A 516 4.28 31.48 23.60
N LYS A 517 3.68 31.49 24.77
CA LYS A 517 4.41 31.61 26.03
C LYS A 517 5.04 30.30 26.51
N LEU A 518 4.46 29.16 26.10
CA LEU A 518 4.78 27.86 26.73
C LEU A 518 5.53 26.91 25.77
N TYR A 519 5.34 27.02 24.46
CA TYR A 519 5.80 26.00 23.50
C TYR A 519 7.32 25.82 23.49
N LYS A 520 8.10 26.89 23.69
CA LYS A 520 9.56 26.80 23.75
C LYS A 520 10.05 25.96 24.92
N ASP A 521 9.40 26.07 26.06
CA ASP A 521 9.67 25.22 27.21
C ASP A 521 9.37 23.75 26.92
N PHE A 522 8.25 23.48 26.23
CA PHE A 522 7.85 22.14 25.90
C PHE A 522 8.84 21.44 24.97
N PHE A 523 9.39 22.15 23.99
CA PHE A 523 10.36 21.62 23.03
C PHE A 523 11.81 21.70 23.49
N ASN A 524 12.11 22.33 24.62
CA ASN A 524 13.48 22.51 25.08
C ASN A 524 14.13 21.17 25.49
N ALA A 525 15.31 20.92 24.94
CA ALA A 525 16.09 19.70 25.20
C ALA A 525 16.68 19.63 26.62
N VAL A 526 16.94 20.79 27.24
CA VAL A 526 17.77 20.89 28.46
C VAL A 526 16.95 20.89 29.72
N SER A 527 15.67 21.16 29.70
CA SER A 527 14.92 21.36 30.91
C SER A 527 14.03 20.21 31.32
N TYR A 528 14.27 19.81 32.51
CA TYR A 528 13.42 19.19 33.51
C TYR A 528 13.34 17.67 33.50
N THR A 529 14.02 17.10 34.49
CA THR A 529 13.54 15.97 35.27
C THR A 529 12.05 16.15 35.48
N HIS A 530 11.23 15.39 34.72
CA HIS A 530 9.84 15.23 35.10
C HIS A 530 9.86 14.35 36.33
N LEU A 531 9.71 14.97 37.48
CA LEU A 531 9.44 14.26 38.69
C LEU A 531 8.14 13.47 38.49
N ARG A 532 8.24 12.17 38.66
CA ARG A 532 7.07 11.38 38.97
C ARG A 532 6.52 11.79 40.31
#